data_2b3c7d51b61f3843783f610faea31f60
#
_entry.id   2b3c7d51b61f3843783f610faea31f60
#
_cell.length_a   1.000
_cell.length_b   1.000
_cell.length_c   1.000
_cell.angle_alpha   90.00
_cell.angle_beta   90.00
_cell.angle_gamma   90.00
#
_symmetry.space_group_name_H-M   'P 1'
#
loop_
_entity.id
_entity.type
_entity.pdbx_description
1 polymer ?
#
loop_
_entity_poly.entity_id
_entity_poly.type
_entity_poly.pdbx_seq_one_letter_code
_entity_poly.pdbx_strand_id
1 'polypeptide(L)'
;FAQNLSADAIEEMEVISSGADADGDSPRPASSMEKVATREAAALLQSSYNLVFAVPGQSGIPSDGTDHLVGLRQDVLRGEVEYHVIPMLNESAFLVVRTRAPASHPLLAGPIHVFAGGAYLGAANMIETGPGGDLTLPFGSDNRILVKRTQLPQERRDAGVISRDRRIAFGYRTTIENLLNRPAMVILEERVPISEDARIEVETGKTTTPGGMLVRDRPGILQWSLRIDPGVKREVAVDYAVRFPDEIVIAGFQ
;
A
#
# COMPACT_ATOMS: atom_id res chain seq x y z
N PHE A 1 -11.53 20.18 -12.55
CA PHE A 1 -10.22 20.68 -13.02
C PHE A 1 -9.17 19.65 -12.59
N ALA A 2 -8.87 18.71 -13.49
CA ALA A 2 -7.80 17.76 -13.28
C ALA A 2 -6.49 18.46 -13.69
N GLN A 3 -5.68 18.88 -12.74
CA GLN A 3 -4.31 19.25 -13.02
C GLN A 3 -3.49 17.99 -13.20
N ASN A 4 -2.82 17.90 -14.36
CA ASN A 4 -1.84 16.86 -14.67
C ASN A 4 -0.71 16.89 -13.64
N LEU A 5 -0.66 15.88 -12.78
CA LEU A 5 0.52 15.59 -11.97
C LEU A 5 1.58 15.03 -12.95
N SER A 6 2.62 15.81 -13.23
CA SER A 6 3.76 15.32 -14.01
C SER A 6 4.55 14.28 -13.21
N ALA A 7 5.19 13.34 -13.91
CA ALA A 7 6.05 12.33 -13.27
C ALA A 7 7.16 12.96 -12.40
N ASP A 8 7.60 14.16 -12.76
CA ASP A 8 8.63 14.93 -12.04
C ASP A 8 8.16 15.42 -10.65
N ALA A 9 6.84 15.55 -10.43
CA ALA A 9 6.30 15.99 -9.14
C ALA A 9 6.32 14.90 -8.06
N ILE A 10 6.61 13.66 -8.42
CA ILE A 10 6.71 12.54 -7.47
C ILE A 10 8.19 12.29 -7.07
N GLU A 11 9.15 12.84 -7.80
CA GLU A 11 10.57 12.74 -7.45
C GLU A 11 10.98 13.60 -6.25
N GLU A 12 10.21 14.64 -5.92
CA GLU A 12 10.41 15.44 -4.71
C GLU A 12 9.31 15.14 -3.69
N MET A 13 9.62 14.33 -2.72
CA MET A 13 8.73 13.94 -1.64
C MET A 13 9.18 14.58 -0.34
N GLU A 14 8.36 15.44 0.21
CA GLU A 14 8.59 16.05 1.51
C GLU A 14 7.89 15.24 2.60
N VAL A 15 8.67 14.66 3.51
CA VAL A 15 8.18 13.95 4.69
C VAL A 15 8.42 14.83 5.91
N ILE A 16 7.33 15.37 6.45
CA ILE A 16 7.38 16.14 7.70
C ILE A 16 6.93 15.21 8.83
N SER A 17 7.86 14.85 9.71
CA SER A 17 7.57 14.11 10.94
C SER A 17 7.35 15.10 12.07
N SER A 18 6.15 15.11 12.64
CA SER A 18 5.83 15.88 13.85
C SER A 18 5.45 14.90 14.96
N GLY A 19 6.21 14.92 16.06
CA GLY A 19 5.81 14.23 17.28
C GLY A 19 4.98 15.17 18.16
N ALA A 20 3.68 14.99 18.19
CA ALA A 20 2.80 15.51 19.23
C ALA A 20 1.46 14.77 19.19
N ASP A 21 0.94 14.45 20.35
CA ASP A 21 -0.30 13.72 20.54
C ASP A 21 -1.50 14.52 20.02
N ALA A 22 -2.41 13.80 19.35
CA ALA A 22 -3.57 14.37 18.73
C ALA A 22 -4.75 14.40 19.71
N ASP A 23 -5.23 15.63 19.99
CA ASP A 23 -6.67 15.83 20.25
C ASP A 23 -7.23 16.79 19.20
N GLY A 24 -8.36 16.36 18.65
CA GLY A 24 -8.92 16.85 17.44
C GLY A 24 -9.18 18.33 17.34
N ASP A 25 -8.70 18.94 16.27
CA ASP A 25 -9.42 20.02 15.61
C ASP A 25 -9.08 20.04 14.12
N SER A 26 -10.06 20.48 13.32
CA SER A 26 -10.02 20.44 11.86
C SER A 26 -8.88 21.28 11.28
N PRO A 27 -8.24 20.86 10.18
CA PRO A 27 -7.14 21.61 9.59
C PRO A 27 -7.61 22.95 9.04
N ARG A 28 -7.06 24.02 9.55
CA ARG A 28 -7.17 25.36 8.93
C ARG A 28 -6.41 25.37 7.61
N PRO A 29 -6.96 25.98 6.54
CA PRO A 29 -6.22 26.09 5.30
C PRO A 29 -4.95 26.91 5.52
N ALA A 30 -3.82 26.34 5.19
CA ALA A 30 -2.53 27.01 5.20
C ALA A 30 -2.50 28.08 4.10
N SER A 31 -2.88 29.30 4.44
CA SER A 31 -2.58 30.48 3.65
C SER A 31 -1.25 31.01 4.13
N SER A 32 -0.22 30.60 3.50
CA SER A 32 1.08 31.28 3.31
C SER A 32 2.18 30.22 3.14
N MET A 33 2.29 29.69 1.91
CA MET A 33 3.58 29.16 1.47
C MET A 33 4.53 30.34 1.23
N GLU A 34 4.99 30.93 2.31
CA GLU A 34 6.04 31.91 2.28
C GLU A 34 7.37 31.16 2.24
N LYS A 35 8.11 31.38 1.14
CA LYS A 35 9.51 31.02 0.87
C LYS A 35 10.11 30.04 1.87
N VAL A 36 10.22 28.78 1.46
CA VAL A 36 11.09 27.80 2.11
C VAL A 36 12.53 28.32 1.97
N ALA A 37 12.97 29.05 2.98
CA ALA A 37 14.40 29.30 3.14
C ALA A 37 15.06 27.93 3.31
N THR A 38 16.12 27.67 2.55
CA THR A 38 16.98 26.50 2.70
C THR A 38 17.43 26.43 4.16
N ARG A 39 16.74 25.64 4.96
CA ARG A 39 17.07 25.45 6.37
C ARG A 39 18.21 24.47 6.44
N GLU A 40 19.30 24.85 7.09
CA GLU A 40 20.37 23.91 7.41
C GLU A 40 19.78 22.74 8.22
N ALA A 41 20.12 21.53 7.80
CA ALA A 41 19.62 20.33 8.47
C ALA A 41 20.18 20.25 9.90
N ALA A 42 19.36 19.77 10.82
CA ALA A 42 19.78 19.50 12.19
C ALA A 42 20.96 18.50 12.22
N ALA A 43 21.98 18.83 12.99
CA ALA A 43 23.09 17.89 13.21
C ALA A 43 22.68 16.79 14.17
N LEU A 44 22.93 15.54 13.78
CA LEU A 44 22.69 14.38 14.63
C LEU A 44 23.87 14.18 15.56
N LEU A 45 23.64 14.28 16.85
CA LEU A 45 24.61 13.94 17.89
C LEU A 45 24.24 12.55 18.43
N GLN A 46 24.99 11.52 18.03
CA GLN A 46 24.85 10.17 18.59
C GLN A 46 25.60 10.08 19.93
N SER A 47 24.88 9.89 21.00
CA SER A 47 25.39 9.36 22.25
C SER A 47 24.92 7.90 22.37
N SER A 48 25.65 7.08 23.11
CA SER A 48 25.44 5.62 23.17
C SER A 48 24.02 5.15 23.54
N TYR A 49 23.16 6.04 24.00
CA TYR A 49 21.80 5.72 24.47
C TYR A 49 20.71 6.71 24.05
N ASN A 50 21.06 7.86 23.49
CA ASN A 50 20.10 8.90 23.13
C ASN A 50 20.35 9.45 21.74
N LEU A 51 19.26 9.65 20.99
CA LEU A 51 19.27 10.34 19.71
C LEU A 51 18.93 11.80 19.96
N VAL A 52 19.87 12.71 19.64
CA VAL A 52 19.67 14.15 19.81
C VAL A 52 19.76 14.82 18.46
N PHE A 53 18.70 15.53 18.07
CA PHE A 53 18.68 16.38 16.89
C PHE A 53 18.98 17.82 17.34
N ALA A 54 20.15 18.34 16.97
CA ALA A 54 20.48 19.73 17.17
C ALA A 54 19.87 20.57 16.04
N VAL A 55 18.85 21.35 16.34
CA VAL A 55 18.20 22.23 15.38
C VAL A 55 19.09 23.46 15.12
N PRO A 56 19.47 23.77 13.89
CA PRO A 56 20.23 24.98 13.60
C PRO A 56 19.39 26.23 13.78
N GLY A 57 19.98 27.24 14.44
CA GLY A 57 19.33 28.52 14.68
C GLY A 57 18.54 28.60 15.99
N GLN A 58 18.02 29.78 16.29
CA GLN A 58 17.15 30.01 17.44
C GLN A 58 15.68 29.88 16.99
N SER A 59 14.98 28.92 17.54
CA SER A 59 13.52 28.83 17.42
C SER A 59 12.90 29.47 18.65
N GLY A 60 12.22 30.60 18.47
CA GLY A 60 11.42 31.18 19.53
C GLY A 60 10.16 30.35 19.74
N ILE A 61 10.08 29.65 20.88
CA ILE A 61 8.86 28.96 21.29
C ILE A 61 8.18 29.84 22.33
N PRO A 62 6.99 30.42 22.04
CA PRO A 62 6.24 31.19 23.02
C PRO A 62 5.85 30.32 24.21
N SER A 63 5.86 30.89 25.40
CA SER A 63 5.43 30.20 26.62
C SER A 63 3.94 30.42 26.85
N ASP A 64 3.12 30.01 25.90
CA ASP A 64 1.66 30.24 25.88
C ASP A 64 0.85 28.99 26.22
N GLY A 65 1.52 27.86 26.52
CA GLY A 65 0.89 26.59 26.86
C GLY A 65 0.27 25.87 25.67
N THR A 66 0.58 26.29 24.44
CA THR A 66 0.14 25.62 23.21
C THR A 66 1.29 24.83 22.57
N ASP A 67 0.92 23.81 21.76
CA ASP A 67 1.89 23.03 21.02
C ASP A 67 2.44 23.82 19.82
N HIS A 68 3.75 23.80 19.66
CA HIS A 68 4.45 24.49 18.59
C HIS A 68 5.19 23.51 17.69
N LEU A 69 4.88 23.52 16.39
CA LEU A 69 5.57 22.70 15.42
C LEU A 69 6.94 23.30 15.08
N VAL A 70 8.00 22.53 15.33
CA VAL A 70 9.37 22.91 15.00
C VAL A 70 9.90 21.95 13.94
N GLY A 71 10.27 22.48 12.76
CA GLY A 71 10.90 21.69 11.72
C GLY A 71 12.31 21.27 12.12
N LEU A 72 12.57 19.96 12.17
CA LEU A 72 13.87 19.42 12.52
C LEU A 72 14.76 19.28 11.29
N ARG A 73 14.21 18.74 10.20
CA ARG A 73 15.00 18.36 9.03
C ARG A 73 14.08 18.17 7.81
N GLN A 74 14.69 18.32 6.64
CA GLN A 74 14.09 17.98 5.35
C GLN A 74 15.04 17.04 4.61
N ASP A 75 14.53 15.91 4.14
CA ASP A 75 15.27 14.92 3.38
C ASP A 75 14.59 14.67 2.04
N VAL A 76 15.38 14.51 0.99
CA VAL A 76 14.91 14.10 -0.34
C VAL A 76 15.20 12.63 -0.52
N LEU A 77 14.13 11.82 -0.67
CA LEU A 77 14.24 10.39 -0.85
C LEU A 77 13.81 10.00 -2.26
N ARG A 78 14.59 9.15 -2.92
CA ARG A 78 14.19 8.54 -4.19
C ARG A 78 13.42 7.27 -3.92
N GLY A 79 12.27 7.11 -4.57
CA GLY A 79 11.41 5.96 -4.35
C GLY A 79 10.81 5.40 -5.63
N GLU A 80 10.37 4.15 -5.55
CA GLU A 80 9.64 3.47 -6.61
C GLU A 80 8.14 3.56 -6.31
N VAL A 81 7.38 3.95 -7.32
CA VAL A 81 5.92 4.10 -7.23
C VAL A 81 5.25 2.82 -7.66
N GLU A 82 4.45 2.24 -6.78
CA GLU A 82 3.67 1.04 -7.02
C GLU A 82 2.19 1.29 -6.70
N TYR A 83 1.31 0.53 -7.35
CA TYR A 83 -0.12 0.52 -7.07
C TYR A 83 -0.49 -0.84 -6.48
N HIS A 84 -0.87 -0.88 -5.21
CA HIS A 84 -1.30 -2.10 -4.55
C HIS A 84 -2.81 -2.30 -4.72
N VAL A 85 -3.19 -3.47 -5.20
CA VAL A 85 -4.56 -3.84 -5.53
C VAL A 85 -4.90 -5.16 -4.86
N ILE A 86 -5.89 -5.14 -3.96
CA ILE A 86 -6.43 -6.33 -3.27
C ILE A 86 -7.94 -6.34 -3.52
N PRO A 87 -8.40 -6.78 -4.69
CA PRO A 87 -9.77 -6.53 -5.15
C PRO A 87 -10.83 -7.30 -4.38
N MET A 88 -10.44 -8.34 -3.65
CA MET A 88 -11.33 -9.04 -2.72
C MET A 88 -11.75 -8.14 -1.54
N LEU A 89 -10.89 -7.20 -1.12
CA LEU A 89 -11.18 -6.26 -0.03
C LEU A 89 -11.80 -4.97 -0.55
N ASN A 90 -11.25 -4.43 -1.63
CA ASN A 90 -11.70 -3.19 -2.24
C ASN A 90 -11.27 -3.12 -3.71
N GLU A 91 -12.15 -2.68 -4.59
CA GLU A 91 -11.88 -2.45 -6.02
C GLU A 91 -11.16 -1.11 -6.26
N SER A 92 -10.17 -0.79 -5.45
CA SER A 92 -9.37 0.42 -5.54
C SER A 92 -7.88 0.08 -5.65
N ALA A 93 -7.15 0.93 -6.35
CA ALA A 93 -5.69 0.88 -6.39
C ALA A 93 -5.12 1.89 -5.38
N PHE A 94 -4.26 1.42 -4.49
CA PHE A 94 -3.61 2.24 -3.48
C PHE A 94 -2.19 2.58 -3.94
N LEU A 95 -1.93 3.87 -4.06
CA LEU A 95 -0.61 4.38 -4.39
C LEU A 95 0.32 4.19 -3.19
N VAL A 96 1.45 3.57 -3.43
CA VAL A 96 2.48 3.28 -2.45
C VAL A 96 3.83 3.67 -3.02
N VAL A 97 4.66 4.32 -2.23
CA VAL A 97 6.04 4.61 -2.59
C VAL A 97 6.96 3.77 -1.71
N ARG A 98 7.78 2.95 -2.37
CA ARG A 98 8.85 2.19 -1.71
C ARG A 98 10.15 2.97 -1.84
N THR A 99 10.79 3.22 -0.71
CA THR A 99 12.04 3.97 -0.63
C THR A 99 12.91 3.43 0.50
N ARG A 100 14.00 4.10 0.78
CA ARG A 100 14.85 3.83 1.94
C ARG A 100 14.98 5.07 2.79
N ALA A 101 14.98 4.86 4.09
CA ALA A 101 15.29 5.92 5.04
C ALA A 101 16.69 6.49 4.77
N PRO A 102 16.97 7.75 5.16
CA PRO A 102 18.29 8.33 5.03
C PRO A 102 19.34 7.45 5.71
N ALA A 103 20.52 7.32 5.08
CA ALA A 103 21.61 6.52 5.66
C ALA A 103 22.26 7.18 6.89
N SER A 104 22.05 8.48 7.08
CA SER A 104 22.71 9.29 8.11
C SER A 104 21.94 9.33 9.44
N HIS A 105 20.66 8.98 9.48
CA HIS A 105 19.83 9.06 10.68
C HIS A 105 18.58 8.18 10.54
N PRO A 106 17.98 7.74 11.65
CA PRO A 106 16.72 7.04 11.65
C PRO A 106 15.54 8.02 11.41
N LEU A 107 14.44 7.48 10.95
CA LEU A 107 13.13 8.13 10.97
C LEU A 107 12.37 7.63 12.20
N LEU A 108 11.86 8.58 12.99
CA LEU A 108 11.13 8.26 14.21
C LEU A 108 9.69 7.83 13.89
N ALA A 109 9.13 6.97 14.73
CA ALA A 109 7.73 6.61 14.66
C ALA A 109 6.83 7.83 14.95
N GLY A 110 5.73 7.94 14.24
CA GLY A 110 4.76 9.01 14.45
C GLY A 110 3.79 9.21 13.30
N PRO A 111 2.83 10.12 13.47
CA PRO A 111 1.90 10.49 12.41
C PRO A 111 2.65 11.22 11.29
N ILE A 112 2.27 10.89 10.05
CA ILE A 112 2.75 11.57 8.85
C ILE A 112 1.58 12.15 8.08
N HIS A 113 1.76 13.32 7.53
CA HIS A 113 0.84 13.93 6.59
C HIS A 113 1.39 13.81 5.18
N VAL A 114 0.57 13.29 4.27
CA VAL A 114 0.98 12.96 2.92
C VAL A 114 0.43 13.99 1.95
N PHE A 115 1.30 14.53 1.12
CA PHE A 115 0.96 15.51 0.09
C PHE A 115 1.49 15.03 -1.27
N ALA A 116 0.78 15.32 -2.35
CA ALA A 116 1.27 15.14 -3.72
C ALA A 116 0.86 16.34 -4.57
N GLY A 117 1.81 16.94 -5.28
CA GLY A 117 1.57 18.12 -6.10
C GLY A 117 0.92 19.28 -5.34
N GLY A 118 1.24 19.45 -4.07
CA GLY A 118 0.66 20.48 -3.19
C GLY A 118 -0.74 20.15 -2.63
N ALA A 119 -1.34 19.02 -3.02
CA ALA A 119 -2.62 18.60 -2.48
C ALA A 119 -2.43 17.63 -1.29
N TYR A 120 -3.16 17.87 -0.20
CA TYR A 120 -3.20 16.97 0.93
C TYR A 120 -3.96 15.70 0.57
N LEU A 121 -3.34 14.52 0.73
CA LEU A 121 -3.92 13.22 0.42
C LEU A 121 -4.44 12.48 1.65
N GLY A 122 -3.88 12.75 2.82
CA GLY A 122 -4.28 12.09 4.04
C GLY A 122 -3.18 12.01 5.09
N ALA A 123 -3.50 11.33 6.19
CA ALA A 123 -2.56 11.02 7.25
C ALA A 123 -2.35 9.50 7.34
N ALA A 124 -1.16 9.12 7.78
CA ALA A 124 -0.79 7.75 8.06
C ALA A 124 0.13 7.71 9.28
N ASN A 125 0.47 6.54 9.77
CA ASN A 125 1.46 6.38 10.82
C ASN A 125 2.72 5.76 10.23
N MET A 126 3.85 6.38 10.50
CA MET A 126 5.16 5.84 10.17
C MET A 126 5.68 5.02 11.35
N ILE A 127 6.22 3.86 11.07
CA ILE A 127 6.96 3.06 12.06
C ILE A 127 8.39 3.56 12.13
N GLU A 128 9.02 3.39 13.29
CA GLU A 128 10.45 3.68 13.43
C GLU A 128 11.25 2.89 12.39
N THR A 129 12.07 3.61 11.63
CA THR A 129 12.89 3.01 10.56
C THR A 129 14.34 3.43 10.75
N GLY A 130 15.21 2.46 10.95
CA GLY A 130 16.64 2.70 11.12
C GLY A 130 17.30 3.31 9.88
N PRO A 131 18.53 3.85 10.01
CA PRO A 131 19.26 4.43 8.89
C PRO A 131 19.40 3.44 7.73
N GLY A 132 19.03 3.87 6.52
CA GLY A 132 19.07 3.04 5.31
C GLY A 132 18.05 1.90 5.27
N GLY A 133 17.15 1.81 6.25
CA GLY A 133 16.09 0.79 6.30
C GLY A 133 15.04 0.98 5.20
N ASP A 134 14.38 -0.13 4.83
CA ASP A 134 13.31 -0.09 3.83
C ASP A 134 12.10 0.66 4.39
N LEU A 135 11.55 1.57 3.59
CA LEU A 135 10.44 2.42 3.95
C LEU A 135 9.34 2.31 2.90
N THR A 136 8.11 2.11 3.37
CA THR A 136 6.93 2.05 2.51
C THR A 136 5.95 3.13 2.96
N LEU A 137 5.65 4.06 2.06
CA LEU A 137 4.80 5.20 2.33
C LEU A 137 3.48 5.09 1.56
N PRO A 138 2.33 5.06 2.24
CA PRO A 138 1.02 5.05 1.59
C PRO A 138 0.60 6.45 1.18
N PHE A 139 0.13 6.59 -0.08
CA PHE A 139 -0.36 7.85 -0.64
C PHE A 139 -1.88 7.85 -0.91
N GLY A 140 -2.60 6.85 -0.38
CA GLY A 140 -4.05 6.74 -0.56
C GLY A 140 -4.44 6.09 -1.89
N SER A 141 -5.73 6.16 -2.22
CA SER A 141 -6.27 5.58 -3.45
C SER A 141 -6.12 6.50 -4.66
N ASP A 142 -5.85 5.91 -5.82
CA ASP A 142 -5.75 6.62 -7.10
C ASP A 142 -6.79 6.09 -8.08
N ASN A 143 -7.84 6.87 -8.32
CA ASN A 143 -8.95 6.50 -9.21
C ASN A 143 -8.58 6.46 -10.71
N ARG A 144 -7.34 6.81 -11.07
CA ARG A 144 -6.84 6.69 -12.44
C ARG A 144 -6.35 5.28 -12.77
N ILE A 145 -6.24 4.40 -11.76
CA ILE A 145 -6.09 2.97 -11.95
C ILE A 145 -7.44 2.34 -11.62
N LEU A 146 -8.19 1.98 -12.65
CA LEU A 146 -9.50 1.36 -12.48
C LEU A 146 -9.33 -0.13 -12.18
N VAL A 147 -10.03 -0.60 -11.18
CA VAL A 147 -10.01 -2.01 -10.78
C VAL A 147 -11.42 -2.53 -10.75
N LYS A 148 -11.65 -3.69 -11.34
CA LYS A 148 -12.94 -4.39 -11.26
C LYS A 148 -12.72 -5.88 -11.09
N ARG A 149 -13.34 -6.46 -10.06
CA ARG A 149 -13.37 -7.89 -9.81
C ARG A 149 -14.73 -8.48 -10.15
N THR A 150 -14.74 -9.53 -10.92
CA THR A 150 -15.96 -10.24 -11.30
C THR A 150 -15.84 -11.70 -10.92
N GLN A 151 -16.83 -12.19 -10.20
CA GLN A 151 -16.97 -13.62 -9.95
C GLN A 151 -17.53 -14.30 -11.21
N LEU A 152 -16.88 -15.36 -11.63
CA LEU A 152 -17.36 -16.19 -12.71
C LEU A 152 -18.39 -17.20 -12.18
N PRO A 153 -19.26 -17.76 -13.06
CA PRO A 153 -20.21 -18.76 -12.63
C PRO A 153 -19.55 -19.94 -11.90
N GLN A 154 -20.12 -20.31 -10.76
CA GLN A 154 -19.64 -21.45 -10.00
C GLN A 154 -20.06 -22.76 -10.68
N GLU A 155 -19.13 -23.71 -10.80
CA GLU A 155 -19.45 -25.06 -11.20
C GLU A 155 -19.47 -25.98 -9.98
N ARG A 156 -20.63 -26.55 -9.71
CA ARG A 156 -20.79 -27.60 -8.68
C ARG A 156 -20.89 -28.93 -9.40
N ARG A 157 -20.01 -29.85 -9.06
CA ARG A 157 -20.03 -31.22 -9.61
C ARG A 157 -19.84 -32.21 -8.47
N ASP A 158 -20.61 -33.28 -8.52
CA ASP A 158 -20.31 -34.46 -7.71
C ASP A 158 -19.04 -35.10 -8.28
N ALA A 159 -18.08 -35.38 -7.44
CA ALA A 159 -16.78 -35.92 -7.86
C ALA A 159 -16.84 -37.42 -8.14
N GLY A 160 -17.57 -37.83 -9.19
CA GLY A 160 -17.58 -39.15 -9.75
C GLY A 160 -18.61 -40.13 -9.18
N VAL A 161 -18.83 -41.24 -9.92
CA VAL A 161 -19.86 -42.27 -9.62
C VAL A 161 -19.49 -43.15 -8.40
N ILE A 162 -18.24 -43.10 -7.95
CA ILE A 162 -17.67 -44.01 -6.91
C ILE A 162 -17.25 -43.21 -5.66
N SER A 163 -16.94 -41.91 -5.78
CA SER A 163 -16.51 -41.05 -4.69
C SER A 163 -17.70 -40.25 -4.16
N ARG A 164 -17.89 -40.24 -2.83
CA ARG A 164 -18.88 -39.41 -2.14
C ARG A 164 -18.34 -38.00 -1.87
N ASP A 165 -17.38 -37.55 -2.68
CA ASP A 165 -16.80 -36.20 -2.53
C ASP A 165 -17.60 -35.18 -3.33
N ARG A 166 -17.69 -34.00 -2.79
CA ARG A 166 -18.19 -32.80 -3.47
C ARG A 166 -17.03 -31.99 -3.98
N ARG A 167 -17.20 -31.39 -5.16
CA ARG A 167 -16.24 -30.47 -5.76
C ARG A 167 -16.96 -29.18 -6.14
N ILE A 168 -16.51 -28.07 -5.58
CA ILE A 168 -17.00 -26.73 -5.91
C ILE A 168 -15.88 -25.95 -6.54
N ALA A 169 -16.08 -25.47 -7.77
CA ALA A 169 -15.11 -24.65 -8.46
C ALA A 169 -15.52 -23.18 -8.42
N PHE A 170 -14.55 -22.33 -8.18
CA PHE A 170 -14.69 -20.88 -8.12
C PHE A 170 -13.74 -20.24 -9.13
N GLY A 171 -14.24 -19.22 -9.78
CA GLY A 171 -13.43 -18.42 -10.70
C GLY A 171 -13.65 -16.95 -10.45
N TYR A 172 -12.59 -16.18 -10.55
CA TYR A 172 -12.60 -14.72 -10.45
C TYR A 172 -11.78 -14.12 -11.57
N ARG A 173 -12.21 -12.98 -12.06
CA ARG A 173 -11.49 -12.19 -13.04
C ARG A 173 -11.33 -10.78 -12.51
N THR A 174 -10.10 -10.33 -12.39
CA THR A 174 -9.77 -8.96 -12.04
C THR A 174 -9.28 -8.25 -13.29
N THR A 175 -9.96 -7.17 -13.65
CA THR A 175 -9.58 -6.27 -14.74
C THR A 175 -9.00 -5.01 -14.17
N ILE A 176 -7.81 -4.62 -14.61
CA ILE A 176 -7.12 -3.40 -14.22
C ILE A 176 -6.87 -2.56 -15.44
N GLU A 177 -7.26 -1.28 -15.42
CA GLU A 177 -7.06 -0.32 -16.51
C GLU A 177 -6.23 0.87 -16.02
N ASN A 178 -5.16 1.19 -16.74
CA ASN A 178 -4.31 2.33 -16.43
C ASN A 178 -4.76 3.56 -17.24
N LEU A 179 -5.40 4.54 -16.59
CA LEU A 179 -5.79 5.83 -17.17
C LEU A 179 -4.74 6.92 -16.97
N LEU A 180 -3.58 6.61 -16.39
CA LEU A 180 -2.47 7.54 -16.32
C LEU A 180 -1.87 7.76 -17.71
N ASN A 181 -1.12 8.85 -17.85
CA ASN A 181 -0.33 9.14 -19.05
C ASN A 181 1.06 8.46 -19.05
N ARG A 182 1.35 7.62 -18.07
CA ARG A 182 2.61 6.88 -17.87
C ARG A 182 2.35 5.42 -17.51
N PRO A 183 3.33 4.53 -17.73
CA PRO A 183 3.22 3.15 -17.26
C PRO A 183 3.06 3.09 -15.73
N ALA A 184 2.24 2.15 -15.26
CA ALA A 184 2.02 1.87 -13.86
C ALA A 184 2.57 0.49 -13.51
N MET A 185 3.29 0.39 -12.38
CA MET A 185 3.62 -0.87 -11.76
C MET A 185 2.50 -1.22 -10.79
N VAL A 186 1.78 -2.31 -11.05
CA VAL A 186 0.66 -2.75 -10.23
C VAL A 186 1.00 -4.08 -9.55
N ILE A 187 0.88 -4.09 -8.24
CA ILE A 187 1.01 -5.29 -7.41
C ILE A 187 -0.40 -5.77 -7.08
N LEU A 188 -0.84 -6.80 -7.79
CA LEU A 188 -2.15 -7.42 -7.59
C LEU A 188 -2.03 -8.60 -6.65
N GLU A 189 -2.86 -8.64 -5.61
CA GLU A 189 -2.97 -9.78 -4.70
C GLU A 189 -4.37 -10.38 -4.76
N GLU A 190 -4.43 -11.69 -4.96
CA GLU A 190 -5.64 -12.49 -4.88
C GLU A 190 -5.45 -13.63 -3.89
N ARG A 191 -6.53 -14.05 -3.27
CA ARG A 191 -6.50 -15.12 -2.27
C ARG A 191 -7.11 -16.40 -2.81
N VAL A 192 -6.37 -17.48 -2.67
CA VAL A 192 -6.86 -18.85 -2.78
C VAL A 192 -7.01 -19.39 -1.36
N PRO A 193 -8.15 -19.99 -1.00
CA PRO A 193 -8.32 -20.56 0.33
C PRO A 193 -7.28 -21.65 0.59
N ILE A 194 -6.94 -21.83 1.85
CA ILE A 194 -6.12 -22.93 2.35
C ILE A 194 -6.93 -23.72 3.36
N SER A 195 -6.72 -25.00 3.47
CA SER A 195 -7.36 -25.86 4.46
C SER A 195 -6.33 -26.42 5.44
N GLU A 196 -6.69 -26.44 6.72
CA GLU A 196 -5.96 -27.14 7.77
C GLU A 196 -6.48 -28.59 7.96
N ASP A 197 -7.66 -28.89 7.42
CA ASP A 197 -8.23 -30.25 7.44
C ASP A 197 -7.74 -31.02 6.21
N ALA A 198 -7.01 -32.10 6.44
CA ALA A 198 -6.45 -32.94 5.37
C ALA A 198 -7.51 -33.60 4.45
N ARG A 199 -8.77 -33.62 4.86
CA ARG A 199 -9.89 -34.12 4.05
C ARG A 199 -10.42 -33.10 3.05
N ILE A 200 -10.02 -31.83 3.20
CA ILE A 200 -10.42 -30.73 2.33
C ILE A 200 -9.24 -30.35 1.45
N GLU A 201 -9.33 -30.65 0.20
CA GLU A 201 -8.31 -30.34 -0.80
C GLU A 201 -8.66 -29.07 -1.55
N VAL A 202 -7.70 -28.17 -1.69
CA VAL A 202 -7.83 -26.95 -2.51
C VAL A 202 -6.83 -27.02 -3.65
N GLU A 203 -7.34 -27.02 -4.86
CA GLU A 203 -6.54 -27.08 -6.09
C GLU A 203 -6.69 -25.78 -6.85
N THR A 204 -5.58 -25.14 -7.19
CA THR A 204 -5.58 -24.01 -8.14
C THR A 204 -5.89 -24.53 -9.54
N GLY A 205 -6.83 -23.89 -10.21
CA GLY A 205 -7.28 -24.33 -11.52
C GLY A 205 -6.34 -23.91 -12.65
N LYS A 206 -6.53 -24.53 -13.81
CA LYS A 206 -5.66 -24.37 -14.98
C LYS A 206 -5.85 -23.02 -15.70
N THR A 207 -6.97 -22.34 -15.46
CA THR A 207 -7.25 -21.03 -16.06
C THR A 207 -6.71 -19.87 -15.25
N THR A 208 -6.09 -20.15 -14.09
CA THR A 208 -5.36 -19.14 -13.34
C THR A 208 -4.24 -18.56 -14.18
N THR A 209 -4.21 -17.23 -14.27
CA THR A 209 -3.21 -16.50 -15.04
C THR A 209 -1.80 -16.84 -14.56
N PRO A 210 -0.90 -17.26 -15.46
CA PRO A 210 0.48 -17.56 -15.10
C PRO A 210 1.22 -16.36 -14.51
N GLY A 211 2.29 -16.61 -13.75
CA GLY A 211 3.16 -15.60 -13.17
C GLY A 211 2.75 -15.11 -11.77
N GLY A 212 1.66 -15.62 -11.22
CA GLY A 212 1.34 -15.43 -9.81
C GLY A 212 2.31 -16.19 -8.91
N MET A 213 2.90 -15.49 -7.94
CA MET A 213 3.80 -16.06 -6.95
C MET A 213 3.13 -16.11 -5.59
N LEU A 214 3.31 -17.25 -4.89
CA LEU A 214 2.87 -17.36 -3.49
C LEU A 214 3.72 -16.44 -2.60
N VAL A 215 3.05 -15.64 -1.78
CA VAL A 215 3.72 -14.79 -0.81
C VAL A 215 4.14 -15.64 0.38
N ARG A 216 5.47 -15.71 0.65
CA ARG A 216 6.06 -16.65 1.62
C ARG A 216 5.42 -16.58 3.01
N ASP A 217 5.18 -15.37 3.53
CA ASP A 217 4.70 -15.16 4.91
C ASP A 217 3.18 -14.98 5.00
N ARG A 218 2.47 -15.13 3.88
CA ARG A 218 1.00 -15.02 3.78
C ARG A 218 0.43 -16.17 2.96
N PRO A 219 0.20 -17.34 3.59
CA PRO A 219 -0.29 -18.52 2.90
C PRO A 219 -1.61 -18.27 2.15
N GLY A 220 -1.71 -18.82 0.94
CA GLY A 220 -2.89 -18.65 0.08
C GLY A 220 -2.95 -17.31 -0.66
N ILE A 221 -2.00 -16.39 -0.48
CA ILE A 221 -1.94 -15.16 -1.27
C ILE A 221 -1.08 -15.40 -2.50
N LEU A 222 -1.70 -15.19 -3.66
CA LEU A 222 -1.04 -15.11 -4.97
C LEU A 222 -0.81 -13.65 -5.32
N GLN A 223 0.40 -13.30 -5.72
CA GLN A 223 0.79 -11.94 -6.08
C GLN A 223 1.33 -11.89 -7.50
N TRP A 224 0.85 -10.93 -8.29
CA TRP A 224 1.35 -10.58 -9.62
C TRP A 224 1.94 -9.19 -9.60
N SER A 225 3.11 -9.03 -10.25
CA SER A 225 3.70 -7.73 -10.54
C SER A 225 3.47 -7.40 -12.01
N LEU A 226 2.62 -6.42 -12.28
CA LEU A 226 2.12 -6.09 -13.61
C LEU A 226 2.56 -4.69 -14.02
N ARG A 227 3.33 -4.58 -15.10
CA ARG A 227 3.56 -3.30 -15.77
C ARG A 227 2.41 -3.08 -16.76
N ILE A 228 1.65 -2.01 -16.58
CA ILE A 228 0.50 -1.66 -17.41
C ILE A 228 0.76 -0.31 -18.06
N ASP A 229 0.84 -0.29 -19.39
CA ASP A 229 1.07 0.93 -20.16
C ASP A 229 -0.19 1.82 -20.19
N PRO A 230 -0.05 3.13 -20.53
CA PRO A 230 -1.17 4.07 -20.61
C PRO A 230 -2.32 3.57 -21.48
N GLY A 231 -3.54 3.67 -20.98
CA GLY A 231 -4.75 3.24 -21.70
C GLY A 231 -4.92 1.73 -21.87
N VAL A 232 -4.01 0.92 -21.30
CA VAL A 232 -4.05 -0.53 -21.43
C VAL A 232 -4.87 -1.15 -20.30
N LYS A 233 -5.68 -2.17 -20.67
CA LYS A 233 -6.35 -3.07 -19.74
C LYS A 233 -5.58 -4.37 -19.61
N ARG A 234 -5.47 -4.86 -18.38
CA ARG A 234 -4.94 -6.19 -18.06
C ARG A 234 -5.97 -6.98 -17.28
N GLU A 235 -6.08 -8.25 -17.63
CA GLU A 235 -6.94 -9.18 -16.91
C GLU A 235 -6.10 -10.24 -16.26
N VAL A 236 -6.43 -10.54 -15.00
CA VAL A 236 -5.89 -11.64 -14.24
C VAL A 236 -7.06 -12.51 -13.78
N ALA A 237 -7.01 -13.77 -14.14
CA ALA A 237 -7.97 -14.77 -13.71
C ALA A 237 -7.36 -15.62 -12.59
N VAL A 238 -8.18 -15.92 -11.59
CA VAL A 238 -7.84 -16.90 -10.54
C VAL A 238 -8.99 -17.87 -10.43
N ASP A 239 -8.71 -19.12 -10.62
CA ASP A 239 -9.66 -20.21 -10.40
C ASP A 239 -9.09 -21.24 -9.43
N TYR A 240 -9.96 -21.81 -8.62
CA TYR A 240 -9.64 -22.87 -7.71
C TYR A 240 -10.85 -23.78 -7.50
N ALA A 241 -10.60 -24.99 -7.09
CA ALA A 241 -11.62 -25.93 -6.69
C ALA A 241 -11.37 -26.40 -5.26
N VAL A 242 -12.46 -26.54 -4.51
CA VAL A 242 -12.46 -27.13 -3.19
C VAL A 242 -13.14 -28.50 -3.28
N ARG A 243 -12.42 -29.55 -2.89
CA ARG A 243 -12.90 -30.91 -2.83
C ARG A 243 -12.99 -31.35 -1.37
N PHE A 244 -14.10 -31.95 -0.99
CA PHE A 244 -14.36 -32.38 0.39
C PHE A 244 -15.40 -33.52 0.43
N PRO A 245 -15.35 -34.39 1.46
CA PRO A 245 -16.35 -35.43 1.67
C PRO A 245 -17.75 -34.87 1.85
N ASP A 246 -18.76 -35.58 1.40
CA ASP A 246 -20.19 -35.17 1.44
C ASP A 246 -20.72 -34.89 2.86
N GLU A 247 -20.13 -35.53 3.86
CA GLU A 247 -20.45 -35.37 5.29
C GLU A 247 -19.93 -34.06 5.90
N ILE A 248 -19.02 -33.36 5.22
CA ILE A 248 -18.46 -32.08 5.70
C ILE A 248 -19.31 -30.93 5.20
N VAL A 249 -19.75 -30.10 6.13
CA VAL A 249 -20.40 -28.81 5.82
C VAL A 249 -19.38 -27.69 5.95
N ILE A 250 -19.07 -27.05 4.82
CA ILE A 250 -18.15 -25.91 4.82
C ILE A 250 -18.99 -24.63 4.94
N ALA A 251 -18.76 -23.85 6.00
CA ALA A 251 -19.42 -22.56 6.18
C ALA A 251 -18.95 -21.56 5.12
N GLY A 252 -19.87 -20.76 4.57
CA GLY A 252 -19.54 -19.73 3.56
C GLY A 252 -19.59 -20.19 2.11
N PHE A 253 -19.89 -21.45 1.83
CA PHE A 253 -20.01 -22.02 0.47
C PHE A 253 -21.44 -22.49 0.14
N GLN A 254 -22.45 -21.83 0.74
CA GLN A 254 -23.86 -22.11 0.44
C GLN A 254 -24.36 -21.41 -0.81
#